data_3b94547401694b185065af4103d12938
#
_entry.id   3b94547401694b185065af4103d12938
#
_cell.length_a   1.000
_cell.length_b   1.000
_cell.length_c   1.000
_cell.angle_alpha   90.00
_cell.angle_beta   90.00
_cell.angle_gamma   90.00
#
_symmetry.space_group_name_H-M   'P 1'
#
loop_
_entity.id
_entity.type
_entity.pdbx_description
1 polymer ?
#
loop_
_entity_poly.entity_id
_entity_poly.type
_entity_poly.pdbx_seq_one_letter_code
_entity_poly.pdbx_strand_id
1 'polypeptide(L)'
;METRNVMQKPKISCIYLDLDGVVADFTKRYKELYRMEPKEAEKKKEFNKFFDEFIETNQFETLDLMPGAVEGLEFLRKHLTVPTQILSSTANEERYDAISRQKLIWLNTHNITFTPNFVPGKKHKWKFAKPDTIIIDDTPSVIDDWRKAGGIGILHTDWTTTLGILKMYV
;
A
#
# COMPACT_ATOMS: atom_id res chain seq x y z
N MET A 1 -26.95 -18.85 34.24
CA MET A 1 -26.84 -17.82 33.15
C MET A 1 -25.42 -17.88 32.63
N GLU A 2 -25.22 -18.51 31.48
CA GLU A 2 -23.93 -18.46 30.80
C GLU A 2 -23.77 -17.05 30.23
N THR A 3 -22.82 -16.28 30.76
CA THR A 3 -22.35 -15.06 30.16
C THR A 3 -21.65 -15.44 28.86
N ARG A 4 -22.30 -15.23 27.72
CA ARG A 4 -21.63 -15.31 26.42
C ARG A 4 -20.51 -14.29 26.45
N ASN A 5 -19.26 -14.76 26.48
CA ASN A 5 -18.09 -13.94 26.19
C ASN A 5 -18.21 -13.45 24.75
N VAL A 6 -18.79 -12.27 24.57
CA VAL A 6 -18.73 -11.57 23.29
C VAL A 6 -17.26 -11.20 23.10
N MET A 7 -16.54 -11.93 22.24
CA MET A 7 -15.18 -11.54 21.87
C MET A 7 -15.23 -10.14 21.26
N GLN A 8 -14.74 -9.16 22.02
CA GLN A 8 -14.59 -7.80 21.51
C GLN A 8 -13.52 -7.80 20.42
N LYS A 9 -13.78 -7.10 19.31
CA LYS A 9 -12.77 -6.87 18.28
C LYS A 9 -11.56 -6.17 18.90
N PRO A 10 -10.31 -6.50 18.47
CA PRO A 10 -9.12 -5.78 18.93
C PRO A 10 -9.29 -4.29 18.66
N LYS A 11 -8.80 -3.45 19.57
CA LYS A 11 -8.78 -2.02 19.34
C LYS A 11 -7.68 -1.68 18.35
N ILE A 12 -8.05 -1.19 17.17
CA ILE A 12 -7.12 -0.74 16.14
C ILE A 12 -7.02 0.78 16.16
N SER A 13 -5.80 1.31 16.20
CA SER A 13 -5.54 2.75 16.21
C SER A 13 -5.36 3.34 14.81
N CYS A 14 -4.81 2.58 13.87
CA CYS A 14 -4.56 3.04 12.51
C CYS A 14 -4.43 1.87 11.53
N ILE A 15 -4.93 2.08 10.32
CA ILE A 15 -4.69 1.20 9.17
C ILE A 15 -3.72 1.93 8.24
N TYR A 16 -2.60 1.32 7.93
CA TYR A 16 -1.65 1.81 6.93
C TYR A 16 -1.87 1.08 5.62
N LEU A 17 -2.04 1.85 4.55
CA LEU A 17 -2.40 1.37 3.22
C LEU A 17 -1.26 1.64 2.24
N ASP A 18 -0.72 0.58 1.64
CA ASP A 18 0.23 0.68 0.52
C ASP A 18 -0.49 1.16 -0.75
N LEU A 19 0.25 1.72 -1.69
CA LEU A 19 -0.28 2.16 -2.98
C LEU A 19 0.01 1.15 -4.08
N ASP A 20 1.27 0.96 -4.46
CA ASP A 20 1.63 0.14 -5.60
C ASP A 20 1.29 -1.35 -5.36
N GLY A 21 0.49 -1.93 -6.26
CA GLY A 21 0.03 -3.31 -6.15
C GLY A 21 -1.15 -3.53 -5.21
N VAL A 22 -1.61 -2.49 -4.52
CA VAL A 22 -2.78 -2.53 -3.63
C VAL A 22 -3.90 -1.62 -4.15
N VAL A 23 -3.61 -0.36 -4.37
CA VAL A 23 -4.57 0.65 -4.87
C VAL A 23 -4.21 1.10 -6.27
N ALA A 24 -2.93 1.31 -6.57
CA ALA A 24 -2.41 1.78 -7.84
C ALA A 24 -1.74 0.63 -8.61
N ASP A 25 -2.04 0.51 -9.90
CA ASP A 25 -1.55 -0.59 -10.74
C ASP A 25 -0.24 -0.23 -11.46
N PHE A 26 0.85 -0.25 -10.71
CA PHE A 26 2.20 -0.03 -11.22
C PHE A 26 2.61 -1.07 -12.27
N THR A 27 2.43 -2.34 -11.97
CA THR A 27 2.85 -3.45 -12.82
C THR A 27 2.20 -3.40 -14.20
N LYS A 28 0.91 -3.09 -14.29
CA LYS A 28 0.19 -2.94 -15.54
C LYS A 28 0.83 -1.88 -16.45
N ARG A 29 1.04 -0.68 -15.90
CA ARG A 29 1.66 0.43 -16.64
C ARG A 29 3.09 0.09 -17.07
N TYR A 30 3.87 -0.50 -16.18
CA TYR A 30 5.23 -0.92 -16.48
C TYR A 30 5.29 -1.90 -17.66
N LYS A 31 4.41 -2.91 -17.66
CA LYS A 31 4.30 -3.87 -18.77
C LYS A 31 3.85 -3.23 -20.09
N GLU A 32 2.91 -2.31 -20.02
CA GLU A 32 2.43 -1.57 -21.20
C GLU A 32 3.57 -0.77 -21.86
N LEU A 33 4.44 -0.15 -21.05
CA LEU A 33 5.53 0.68 -21.53
C LEU A 33 6.74 -0.13 -22.01
N TYR A 34 7.13 -1.14 -21.25
CA TYR A 34 8.42 -1.83 -21.45
C TYR A 34 8.30 -3.28 -21.93
N ARG A 35 7.09 -3.77 -22.12
CA ARG A 35 6.78 -5.10 -22.65
C ARG A 35 7.37 -6.25 -21.83
N MET A 36 7.60 -6.03 -20.53
CA MET A 36 8.06 -7.06 -19.60
C MET A 36 7.57 -6.76 -18.17
N GLU A 37 7.56 -7.80 -17.34
CA GLU A 37 7.29 -7.65 -15.91
C GLU A 37 8.44 -6.93 -15.21
N PRO A 38 8.17 -6.13 -14.14
CA PRO A 38 9.24 -5.52 -13.35
C PRO A 38 10.28 -6.53 -12.84
N LYS A 39 9.84 -7.68 -12.37
CA LYS A 39 10.72 -8.76 -11.89
C LYS A 39 11.62 -9.34 -12.99
N GLU A 40 11.10 -9.42 -14.21
CA GLU A 40 11.89 -9.84 -15.37
C GLU A 40 12.97 -8.81 -15.72
N ALA A 41 12.62 -7.52 -15.67
CA ALA A 41 13.57 -6.43 -15.86
C ALA A 41 14.69 -6.44 -14.80
N GLU A 42 14.36 -6.74 -13.54
CA GLU A 42 15.35 -6.91 -12.47
C GLU A 42 16.33 -8.03 -12.78
N LYS A 43 15.85 -9.18 -13.22
CA LYS A 43 16.70 -10.33 -13.60
C LYS A 43 17.63 -10.00 -14.77
N LYS A 44 17.17 -9.19 -15.73
CA LYS A 44 17.95 -8.74 -16.90
C LYS A 44 18.81 -7.51 -16.60
N LYS A 45 18.78 -6.98 -15.37
CA LYS A 45 19.48 -5.77 -14.94
C LYS A 45 19.08 -4.52 -15.76
N GLU A 46 17.84 -4.50 -16.25
CA GLU A 46 17.27 -3.38 -17.02
C GLU A 46 16.29 -2.54 -16.20
N PHE A 47 15.91 -3.00 -15.00
CA PHE A 47 14.89 -2.36 -14.18
C PHE A 47 15.21 -0.89 -13.91
N ASN A 48 16.41 -0.56 -13.47
CA ASN A 48 16.76 0.83 -13.12
C ASN A 48 16.65 1.78 -14.29
N LYS A 49 17.05 1.36 -15.48
CA LYS A 49 16.95 2.16 -16.71
C LYS A 49 15.49 2.49 -17.03
N PHE A 50 14.62 1.48 -17.03
CA PHE A 50 13.21 1.67 -17.31
C PHE A 50 12.50 2.44 -16.19
N PHE A 51 12.91 2.21 -14.95
CA PHE A 51 12.33 2.90 -13.80
C PHE A 51 12.70 4.38 -13.79
N ASP A 52 13.92 4.74 -14.16
CA ASP A 52 14.32 6.13 -14.31
C ASP A 52 13.46 6.84 -15.38
N GLU A 53 13.23 6.22 -16.53
CA GLU A 53 12.33 6.76 -17.56
C GLU A 53 10.89 6.86 -17.07
N PHE A 54 10.41 5.86 -16.33
CA PHE A 54 9.08 5.85 -15.72
C PHE A 54 8.87 7.09 -14.83
N ILE A 55 9.86 7.42 -14.01
CA ILE A 55 9.83 8.61 -13.15
C ILE A 55 9.95 9.88 -13.97
N GLU A 56 10.88 9.97 -14.91
CA GLU A 56 11.09 11.15 -15.75
C GLU A 56 9.87 11.50 -16.59
N THR A 57 9.09 10.50 -16.99
CA THR A 57 7.84 10.69 -17.75
C THR A 57 6.59 10.81 -16.88
N ASN A 58 6.75 10.98 -15.58
CA ASN A 58 5.68 11.22 -14.60
C ASN A 58 4.59 10.12 -14.56
N GLN A 59 4.99 8.87 -14.77
CA GLN A 59 4.03 7.76 -14.91
C GLN A 59 3.24 7.46 -13.64
N PHE A 60 3.80 7.71 -12.46
CA PHE A 60 3.07 7.52 -11.20
C PHE A 60 1.84 8.41 -11.07
N GLU A 61 1.82 9.56 -11.73
CA GLU A 61 0.70 10.52 -11.64
C GLU A 61 -0.61 9.99 -12.21
N THR A 62 -0.54 9.03 -13.13
CA THR A 62 -1.69 8.59 -13.94
C THR A 62 -1.94 7.10 -13.94
N LEU A 63 -1.41 6.37 -12.96
CA LEU A 63 -1.64 4.93 -12.84
C LEU A 63 -3.14 4.61 -12.71
N ASP A 64 -3.56 3.49 -13.29
CA ASP A 64 -4.90 2.97 -13.10
C ASP A 64 -5.07 2.45 -11.66
N LEU A 65 -6.32 2.42 -11.20
CA LEU A 65 -6.66 1.73 -9.96
C LEU A 65 -6.52 0.22 -10.12
N MET A 66 -6.05 -0.43 -9.05
CA MET A 66 -6.12 -1.90 -8.98
C MET A 66 -7.56 -2.39 -9.00
N PRO A 67 -7.82 -3.61 -9.55
CA PRO A 67 -9.15 -4.21 -9.47
C PRO A 67 -9.66 -4.27 -8.02
N GLY A 68 -10.90 -3.83 -7.79
CA GLY A 68 -11.52 -3.83 -6.47
C GLY A 68 -11.08 -2.70 -5.55
N ALA A 69 -10.15 -1.84 -5.97
CA ALA A 69 -9.66 -0.74 -5.13
C ALA A 69 -10.75 0.29 -4.78
N VAL A 70 -11.72 0.51 -5.67
CA VAL A 70 -12.85 1.42 -5.41
C VAL A 70 -13.63 0.96 -4.18
N GLU A 71 -14.01 -0.32 -4.13
CA GLU A 71 -14.72 -0.92 -3.00
C GLU A 71 -13.89 -0.90 -1.72
N GLY A 72 -12.58 -1.17 -1.85
CA GLY A 72 -11.64 -1.10 -0.73
C GLY A 72 -11.55 0.30 -0.13
N LEU A 73 -11.40 1.31 -0.96
CA LEU A 73 -11.34 2.72 -0.53
C LEU A 73 -12.66 3.18 0.10
N GLU A 74 -13.80 2.78 -0.46
CA GLU A 74 -15.11 3.08 0.12
C GLU A 74 -15.27 2.47 1.51
N PHE A 75 -14.87 1.22 1.68
CA PHE A 75 -14.90 0.56 2.99
C PHE A 75 -14.05 1.32 4.02
N LEU A 76 -12.83 1.68 3.67
CA LEU A 76 -11.92 2.42 4.56
C LEU A 76 -12.44 3.81 4.89
N ARG A 77 -13.05 4.52 3.93
CA ARG A 77 -13.64 5.85 4.14
C ARG A 77 -14.84 5.82 5.10
N LYS A 78 -15.61 4.73 5.11
CA LYS A 78 -16.79 4.56 5.99
C LYS A 78 -16.43 4.24 7.43
N HIS A 79 -15.24 3.71 7.70
CA HIS A 79 -14.80 3.32 9.03
C HIS A 79 -14.08 4.47 9.74
N LEU A 80 -14.85 5.50 10.11
CA LEU A 80 -14.33 6.75 10.69
C LEU A 80 -13.73 6.59 12.09
N THR A 81 -14.03 5.50 12.80
CA THR A 81 -13.48 5.21 14.13
C THR A 81 -12.04 4.69 14.09
N VAL A 82 -11.63 4.18 12.93
CA VAL A 82 -10.25 3.72 12.69
C VAL A 82 -9.69 4.50 11.50
N PRO A 83 -8.77 5.44 11.73
CA PRO A 83 -8.19 6.21 10.65
C PRO A 83 -7.33 5.35 9.74
N THR A 84 -7.38 5.64 8.45
CA THR A 84 -6.48 5.07 7.45
C THR A 84 -5.45 6.12 7.04
N GLN A 85 -4.19 5.72 6.95
CA GLN A 85 -3.11 6.52 6.41
C GLN A 85 -2.44 5.78 5.25
N ILE A 86 -1.90 6.52 4.30
CA ILE A 86 -1.08 5.94 3.23
C ILE A 86 0.33 5.70 3.76
N LEU A 87 0.92 4.56 3.41
CA LEU A 87 2.32 4.27 3.67
C LEU A 87 2.95 3.66 2.42
N SER A 88 3.68 4.48 1.68
CA SER A 88 4.21 4.14 0.36
C SER A 88 5.70 4.38 0.27
N SER A 89 6.39 3.53 -0.49
CA SER A 89 7.83 3.63 -0.71
C SER A 89 8.15 4.51 -1.91
N THR A 90 9.26 5.25 -1.83
CA THR A 90 9.85 6.01 -2.94
C THR A 90 11.10 5.32 -3.51
N ALA A 91 11.27 4.02 -3.27
CA ALA A 91 12.39 3.20 -3.66
C ALA A 91 13.70 3.51 -2.91
N ASN A 92 14.14 4.77 -2.89
CA ASN A 92 15.33 5.24 -2.20
C ASN A 92 15.24 6.75 -1.93
N GLU A 93 16.24 7.32 -1.23
CA GLU A 93 16.27 8.75 -0.92
C GLU A 93 16.48 9.63 -2.16
N GLU A 94 17.26 9.17 -3.12
CA GLU A 94 17.54 9.91 -4.35
C GLU A 94 16.27 10.18 -5.16
N ARG A 95 15.33 9.24 -5.14
CA ARG A 95 14.07 9.31 -5.88
C ARG A 95 12.90 9.84 -5.03
N TYR A 96 13.15 10.13 -3.76
CA TYR A 96 12.10 10.51 -2.80
C TYR A 96 11.26 11.69 -3.30
N ASP A 97 11.87 12.80 -3.67
CA ASP A 97 11.12 14.01 -4.04
C ASP A 97 10.28 13.80 -5.31
N ALA A 98 10.85 13.19 -6.33
CA ALA A 98 10.14 12.96 -7.59
C ALA A 98 8.95 12.02 -7.42
N ILE A 99 9.16 10.87 -6.77
CA ILE A 99 8.11 9.85 -6.61
C ILE A 99 7.02 10.33 -5.64
N SER A 100 7.39 10.93 -4.49
CA SER A 100 6.39 11.44 -3.54
C SER A 100 5.51 12.51 -4.17
N ARG A 101 6.09 13.44 -4.93
CA ARG A 101 5.32 14.45 -5.66
C ARG A 101 4.31 13.83 -6.63
N GLN A 102 4.76 12.86 -7.43
CA GLN A 102 3.88 12.19 -8.40
C GLN A 102 2.76 11.41 -7.69
N LYS A 103 3.06 10.74 -6.61
CA LYS A 103 2.06 10.01 -5.82
C LYS A 103 1.07 10.96 -5.14
N LEU A 104 1.49 12.13 -4.68
CA LEU A 104 0.58 13.15 -4.15
C LEU A 104 -0.39 13.64 -5.21
N ILE A 105 0.06 13.88 -6.43
CA ILE A 105 -0.80 14.24 -7.56
C ILE A 105 -1.82 13.14 -7.84
N TRP A 106 -1.36 11.88 -7.85
CA TRP A 106 -2.23 10.72 -8.05
C TRP A 106 -3.30 10.59 -6.97
N LEU A 107 -2.92 10.74 -5.69
CA LEU A 107 -3.85 10.72 -4.56
C LEU A 107 -4.92 11.82 -4.70
N ASN A 108 -4.50 13.03 -5.05
CA ASN A 108 -5.42 14.15 -5.25
C ASN A 108 -6.39 13.90 -6.41
N THR A 109 -5.90 13.36 -7.52
CA THR A 109 -6.73 13.02 -8.69
C THR A 109 -7.84 12.02 -8.34
N HIS A 110 -7.53 11.05 -7.48
CA HIS A 110 -8.48 10.03 -7.04
C HIS A 110 -9.28 10.39 -5.78
N ASN A 111 -9.19 11.63 -5.31
CA ASN A 111 -9.86 12.12 -4.09
C ASN A 111 -9.54 11.28 -2.85
N ILE A 112 -8.31 10.78 -2.76
CA ILE A 112 -7.84 10.04 -1.60
C ILE A 112 -7.22 11.04 -0.62
N THR A 113 -7.92 11.28 0.49
CA THR A 113 -7.56 12.29 1.50
C THR A 113 -6.90 11.72 2.74
N PHE A 114 -6.59 10.42 2.75
CA PHE A 114 -5.83 9.81 3.84
C PHE A 114 -4.45 10.46 3.96
N THR A 115 -3.98 10.66 5.19
CA THR A 115 -2.65 11.24 5.44
C THR A 115 -1.57 10.42 4.75
N PRO A 116 -0.77 11.00 3.85
CA PRO A 116 0.29 10.26 3.18
C PRO A 116 1.56 10.23 4.01
N ASN A 117 2.19 9.05 4.06
CA ASN A 117 3.53 8.85 4.59
C ASN A 117 4.37 8.19 3.51
N PHE A 118 5.49 8.82 3.14
CA PHE A 118 6.43 8.27 2.19
C PHE A 118 7.73 7.90 2.88
N VAL A 119 8.27 6.73 2.54
CA VAL A 119 9.53 6.24 3.07
C VAL A 119 10.51 5.96 1.93
N PRO A 120 11.82 6.23 2.12
CA PRO A 120 12.83 6.05 1.08
C PRO A 120 13.27 4.59 0.93
N GLY A 121 12.31 3.69 0.80
CA GLY A 121 12.50 2.25 0.66
C GLY A 121 11.51 1.46 1.51
N LYS A 122 10.97 0.39 0.96
CA LYS A 122 9.99 -0.47 1.65
C LYS A 122 10.50 -1.05 2.97
N LYS A 123 11.82 -1.22 3.10
CA LYS A 123 12.49 -1.68 4.33
C LYS A 123 12.32 -0.76 5.53
N HIS A 124 11.83 0.45 5.33
CA HIS A 124 11.60 1.42 6.41
C HIS A 124 10.16 1.42 6.94
N LYS A 125 9.25 0.70 6.31
CA LYS A 125 7.82 0.71 6.68
C LYS A 125 7.56 0.21 8.09
N TRP A 126 8.29 -0.81 8.56
CA TRP A 126 8.13 -1.40 9.89
C TRP A 126 8.27 -0.41 11.04
N LYS A 127 8.91 0.74 10.82
CA LYS A 127 9.09 1.79 11.84
C LYS A 127 7.76 2.42 12.29
N PHE A 128 6.70 2.26 11.50
CA PHE A 128 5.35 2.69 11.84
C PHE A 128 4.55 1.63 12.62
N ALA A 129 5.05 0.41 12.72
CA ALA A 129 4.33 -0.70 13.35
C ALA A 129 4.22 -0.52 14.86
N LYS A 130 3.01 -0.77 15.36
CA LYS A 130 2.65 -0.86 16.78
C LYS A 130 1.66 -2.02 16.93
N PRO A 131 1.45 -2.58 18.15
CA PRO A 131 0.55 -3.71 18.34
C PRO A 131 -0.89 -3.50 17.85
N ASP A 132 -1.36 -2.25 17.85
CA ASP A 132 -2.71 -1.85 17.45
C ASP A 132 -2.80 -1.30 16.02
N THR A 133 -1.75 -1.47 15.20
CA THR A 133 -1.73 -0.99 13.81
C THR A 133 -1.81 -2.13 12.81
N ILE A 134 -2.57 -1.89 11.74
CA ILE A 134 -2.67 -2.81 10.59
C ILE A 134 -1.90 -2.21 9.43
N ILE A 135 -1.16 -3.03 8.69
CA ILE A 135 -0.67 -2.69 7.35
C ILE A 135 -1.35 -3.58 6.31
N ILE A 136 -1.76 -2.98 5.21
CA ILE A 136 -2.22 -3.66 3.99
C ILE A 136 -1.16 -3.44 2.93
N ASP A 137 -0.45 -4.49 2.55
CA ASP A 137 0.68 -4.43 1.62
C ASP A 137 0.78 -5.73 0.84
N ASP A 138 1.21 -5.68 -0.41
CA ASP A 138 1.34 -6.85 -1.29
C ASP A 138 2.73 -7.51 -1.23
N THR A 139 3.66 -6.93 -0.48
CA THR A 139 5.05 -7.40 -0.40
C THR A 139 5.25 -8.27 0.83
N PRO A 140 5.56 -9.58 0.69
CA PRO A 140 5.74 -10.48 1.83
C PRO A 140 6.78 -10.02 2.85
N SER A 141 7.92 -9.46 2.39
CA SER A 141 8.96 -8.96 3.30
C SER A 141 8.49 -7.79 4.17
N VAL A 142 7.65 -6.91 3.64
CA VAL A 142 7.06 -5.81 4.40
C VAL A 142 6.13 -6.35 5.50
N ILE A 143 5.31 -7.33 5.16
CA ILE A 143 4.40 -7.97 6.11
C ILE A 143 5.17 -8.67 7.23
N ASP A 144 6.23 -9.41 6.87
CA ASP A 144 7.07 -10.10 7.86
C ASP A 144 7.75 -9.12 8.82
N ASP A 145 8.33 -8.06 8.32
CA ASP A 145 8.99 -7.02 9.13
C ASP A 145 7.99 -6.30 10.04
N TRP A 146 6.80 -6.01 9.53
CA TRP A 146 5.72 -5.40 10.30
C TRP A 146 5.27 -6.29 11.47
N ARG A 147 5.08 -7.57 11.21
CA ARG A 147 4.71 -8.56 12.25
C ARG A 147 5.81 -8.73 13.29
N LYS A 148 7.08 -8.78 12.86
CA LYS A 148 8.23 -8.84 13.79
C LYS A 148 8.30 -7.62 14.70
N ALA A 149 7.87 -6.45 14.22
CA ALA A 149 7.79 -5.23 15.01
C ALA A 149 6.52 -5.16 15.88
N GLY A 150 5.68 -6.21 15.89
CA GLY A 150 4.52 -6.36 16.75
C GLY A 150 3.19 -5.92 16.15
N GLY A 151 3.18 -5.42 14.91
CA GLY A 151 1.97 -4.98 14.23
C GLY A 151 1.19 -6.13 13.57
N ILE A 152 0.02 -5.80 13.04
CA ILE A 152 -0.88 -6.73 12.33
C ILE A 152 -0.66 -6.54 10.83
N GLY A 153 -0.17 -7.57 10.14
CA GLY A 153 0.07 -7.53 8.70
C GLY A 153 -0.99 -8.27 7.91
N ILE A 154 -1.57 -7.60 6.90
CA ILE A 154 -2.46 -8.21 5.91
C ILE A 154 -1.73 -8.25 4.58
N LEU A 155 -1.32 -9.44 4.16
CA LEU A 155 -0.74 -9.64 2.83
C LEU A 155 -1.86 -9.53 1.80
N HIS A 156 -1.82 -8.45 1.03
CA HIS A 156 -2.83 -8.17 0.01
C HIS A 156 -2.58 -9.00 -1.24
N THR A 157 -3.59 -9.77 -1.64
CA THR A 157 -3.61 -10.52 -2.91
C THR A 157 -4.71 -9.98 -3.84
N ASP A 158 -5.86 -9.69 -3.26
CA ASP A 158 -7.02 -9.06 -3.92
C ASP A 158 -7.90 -8.38 -2.86
N TRP A 159 -8.74 -7.45 -3.30
CA TRP A 159 -9.56 -6.68 -2.38
C TRP A 159 -10.68 -7.48 -1.73
N THR A 160 -11.26 -8.46 -2.39
CA THR A 160 -12.29 -9.31 -1.80
C THR A 160 -11.73 -10.03 -0.56
N THR A 161 -10.55 -10.61 -0.67
CA THR A 161 -9.86 -11.29 0.43
C THR A 161 -9.47 -10.30 1.53
N THR A 162 -8.89 -9.16 1.17
CA THR A 162 -8.47 -8.14 2.14
C THR A 162 -9.66 -7.58 2.92
N LEU A 163 -10.78 -7.28 2.27
CA LEU A 163 -11.99 -6.82 2.96
C LEU A 163 -12.55 -7.86 3.92
N GLY A 164 -12.53 -9.14 3.54
CA GLY A 164 -12.92 -10.22 4.43
C GLY A 164 -12.09 -10.27 5.72
N ILE A 165 -10.77 -10.06 5.61
CA ILE A 165 -9.88 -10.02 6.76
C ILE A 165 -10.10 -8.75 7.60
N LEU A 166 -10.23 -7.58 6.97
CA LEU A 166 -10.46 -6.30 7.66
C LEU A 166 -11.71 -6.34 8.54
N LYS A 167 -12.77 -6.98 8.07
CA LYS A 167 -14.04 -7.09 8.83
C LYS A 167 -13.90 -7.83 10.16
N MET A 168 -12.81 -8.58 10.36
CA MET A 168 -12.51 -9.22 11.65
C MET A 168 -11.92 -8.23 12.66
N TYR A 169 -11.40 -7.09 12.20
CA TYR A 169 -10.71 -6.10 13.05
C TYR A 169 -11.51 -4.82 13.23
N VAL A 170 -12.31 -4.44 12.25
CA VAL A 170 -13.01 -3.15 12.24
C VAL A 170 -14.50 -3.27 11.95
#